data_2addda501e73b74aaf05d00129e30845
#
_entry.id   2addda501e73b74aaf05d00129e30845
#
_cell.length_a   1.000
_cell.length_b   1.000
_cell.length_c   1.000
_cell.angle_alpha   90.00
_cell.angle_beta   90.00
_cell.angle_gamma   90.00
#
_symmetry.space_group_name_H-M   'P 1'
#
loop_
_entity.id
_entity.type
_entity.pdbx_description
1 polymer ?
#
loop_
_entity_poly.entity_id
_entity_poly.type
_entity_poly.pdbx_seq_one_letter_code
_entity_poly.pdbx_strand_id
1 'polypeptide(L)'
;MKRYQRLSAVYLLAGAGLCLAAWPALAQDPPANAPPPKQDAPKPKPNSDSAVQSAPDQPKWDPLRAEKDMEVGKYYMKKGDVDAAIDRFQDAAEAKPGYAIPFLYLGEAYEKKGKKKQAVKAYQRYLDLFPHAEDGDKIRKKIEKLHAEIDKERG
;
A
#
# COMPACT_ATOMS: atom_id res chain seq x y z
N MET A 1 -39.88 -5.72 24.11
CA MET A 1 -40.09 -7.18 24.22
C MET A 1 -40.49 -7.73 22.88
N LYS A 2 -39.59 -8.37 22.15
CA LYS A 2 -39.93 -9.33 21.08
C LYS A 2 -38.76 -10.32 20.98
N ARG A 3 -39.02 -11.52 21.47
CA ARG A 3 -38.15 -12.69 21.40
C ARG A 3 -38.25 -13.26 19.99
N TYR A 4 -37.13 -13.50 19.30
CA TYR A 4 -37.13 -14.37 18.13
C TYR A 4 -36.49 -15.70 18.46
N GLN A 5 -37.37 -16.73 18.32
CA GLN A 5 -37.10 -18.13 18.60
C GLN A 5 -36.09 -18.75 17.63
N ARG A 6 -35.34 -19.62 18.23
CA ARG A 6 -34.47 -20.59 17.57
C ARG A 6 -35.33 -21.59 16.77
N LEU A 7 -34.95 -21.85 15.54
CA LEU A 7 -35.36 -23.05 14.82
C LEU A 7 -34.12 -23.84 14.43
N SER A 8 -33.90 -24.89 15.19
CA SER A 8 -33.00 -25.99 14.85
C SER A 8 -33.70 -26.85 13.80
N ALA A 9 -33.06 -27.11 12.69
CA ALA A 9 -33.45 -28.17 11.78
C ALA A 9 -32.25 -29.12 11.62
N VAL A 10 -32.37 -30.21 12.34
CA VAL A 10 -31.54 -31.44 12.19
C VAL A 10 -32.02 -32.14 10.93
N TYR A 11 -31.14 -32.35 9.97
CA TYR A 11 -31.33 -33.32 8.92
C TYR A 11 -30.24 -34.38 9.00
N LEU A 12 -30.63 -35.50 9.58
CA LEU A 12 -29.93 -36.76 9.60
C LEU A 12 -30.53 -37.60 8.45
N LEU A 13 -29.75 -37.90 7.44
CA LEU A 13 -30.04 -39.05 6.56
C LEU A 13 -28.74 -39.68 6.08
N ALA A 14 -28.61 -40.88 6.52
CA ALA A 14 -27.60 -41.86 6.10
C ALA A 14 -27.85 -42.30 4.66
N GLY A 15 -26.77 -42.48 3.91
CA GLY A 15 -26.81 -43.09 2.59
C GLY A 15 -25.43 -43.68 2.26
N ALA A 16 -25.26 -44.93 2.58
CA ALA A 16 -24.11 -45.73 2.17
C ALA A 16 -24.15 -45.98 0.66
N GLY A 17 -23.02 -45.75 -0.01
CA GLY A 17 -22.86 -46.07 -1.43
C GLY A 17 -21.39 -46.23 -1.74
N LEU A 18 -20.89 -47.45 -1.48
CA LEU A 18 -19.58 -47.94 -1.91
C LEU A 18 -19.61 -48.09 -3.43
N CYS A 19 -18.85 -47.32 -4.18
CA CYS A 19 -18.46 -47.68 -5.54
C CYS A 19 -16.96 -47.44 -5.69
N LEU A 20 -16.21 -48.51 -5.43
CA LEU A 20 -14.81 -48.68 -5.85
C LEU A 20 -14.80 -48.84 -7.38
N ALA A 21 -14.55 -47.78 -8.10
CA ALA A 21 -14.13 -47.82 -9.50
C ALA A 21 -12.61 -47.61 -9.53
N ALA A 22 -11.90 -48.76 -9.57
CA ALA A 22 -10.49 -48.78 -9.89
C ALA A 22 -10.31 -48.32 -11.34
N TRP A 23 -9.74 -47.15 -11.52
CA TRP A 23 -9.29 -46.68 -12.82
C TRP A 23 -7.89 -47.24 -13.06
N PRO A 24 -7.69 -48.03 -14.14
CA PRO A 24 -6.33 -48.46 -14.47
C PRO A 24 -5.54 -47.21 -14.94
N ALA A 25 -4.49 -46.91 -14.24
CA ALA A 25 -3.48 -45.98 -14.70
C ALA A 25 -2.83 -46.54 -15.96
N LEU A 26 -3.27 -46.11 -17.14
CA LEU A 26 -2.48 -46.28 -18.35
C LEU A 26 -1.31 -45.30 -18.20
N ALA A 27 -0.15 -45.85 -17.86
CA ALA A 27 1.12 -45.20 -18.06
C ALA A 27 1.30 -45.01 -19.57
N GLN A 28 1.04 -43.81 -20.05
CA GLN A 28 1.43 -43.39 -21.40
C GLN A 28 2.87 -42.98 -21.33
N ASP A 29 3.76 -43.79 -21.88
CA ASP A 29 5.12 -43.39 -22.13
C ASP A 29 5.11 -42.12 -23.00
N PRO A 30 5.91 -41.09 -22.67
CA PRO A 30 5.98 -39.89 -23.50
C PRO A 30 6.55 -40.29 -24.86
N PRO A 31 6.06 -39.68 -25.98
CA PRO A 31 6.55 -40.02 -27.30
C PRO A 31 8.04 -39.70 -27.40
N ALA A 32 8.82 -40.67 -27.88
CA ALA A 32 10.28 -40.61 -28.01
C ALA A 32 10.83 -39.48 -28.93
N ASN A 33 10.02 -38.52 -29.31
CA ASN A 33 10.37 -37.42 -30.18
C ASN A 33 9.94 -36.05 -29.64
N ALA A 34 9.86 -35.87 -28.32
CA ALA A 34 9.75 -34.54 -27.76
C ALA A 34 11.08 -33.79 -27.97
N PRO A 35 11.07 -32.58 -28.60
CA PRO A 35 12.28 -31.78 -28.67
C PRO A 35 12.76 -31.46 -27.26
N PRO A 36 14.07 -31.44 -27.00
CA PRO A 36 14.58 -31.15 -25.65
C PRO A 36 14.00 -29.81 -25.17
N PRO A 37 13.68 -29.72 -23.85
CA PRO A 37 13.18 -28.48 -23.29
C PRO A 37 14.16 -27.37 -23.64
N LYS A 38 13.66 -26.31 -24.30
CA LYS A 38 14.44 -25.13 -24.59
C LYS A 38 14.96 -24.66 -23.24
N GLN A 39 16.27 -24.80 -23.04
CA GLN A 39 16.95 -24.17 -21.92
C GLN A 39 16.61 -22.70 -22.02
N ASP A 40 15.91 -22.19 -21.00
CA ASP A 40 15.65 -20.77 -20.87
C ASP A 40 16.96 -20.03 -21.07
N ALA A 41 17.05 -19.26 -22.14
CA ALA A 41 18.17 -18.38 -22.36
C ALA A 41 18.36 -17.59 -21.05
N PRO A 42 19.62 -17.44 -20.57
CA PRO A 42 19.86 -16.70 -19.34
C PRO A 42 19.20 -15.31 -19.50
N LYS A 43 18.27 -15.00 -18.60
CA LYS A 43 17.68 -13.64 -18.54
C LYS A 43 18.83 -12.67 -18.62
N PRO A 44 18.78 -11.69 -19.53
CA PRO A 44 19.82 -10.67 -19.58
C PRO A 44 19.90 -10.07 -18.18
N LYS A 45 21.06 -10.24 -17.54
CA LYS A 45 21.36 -9.52 -16.31
C LYS A 45 21.17 -8.04 -16.65
N PRO A 46 20.46 -7.26 -15.82
CA PRO A 46 20.42 -5.82 -16.08
C PRO A 46 21.85 -5.36 -16.19
N ASN A 47 22.21 -4.86 -17.37
CA ASN A 47 23.53 -4.29 -17.62
C ASN A 47 23.73 -3.18 -16.59
N SER A 48 24.58 -3.44 -15.63
CA SER A 48 25.06 -2.46 -14.65
C SER A 48 25.92 -1.37 -15.28
N ASP A 49 26.10 -1.39 -16.60
CA ASP A 49 27.02 -0.50 -17.34
C ASP A 49 26.31 0.61 -18.13
N SER A 50 24.97 0.75 -18.00
CA SER A 50 24.36 2.04 -18.29
C SER A 50 24.46 2.92 -17.04
N ALA A 51 25.72 3.25 -16.69
CA ALA A 51 25.98 4.44 -15.91
C ALA A 51 25.55 5.65 -16.77
N VAL A 52 24.23 5.89 -16.82
CA VAL A 52 23.77 7.26 -16.96
C VAL A 52 24.31 7.95 -15.73
N GLN A 53 25.45 8.63 -15.91
CA GLN A 53 25.97 9.58 -14.95
C GLN A 53 24.87 10.64 -14.76
N SER A 54 23.87 10.30 -13.94
CA SER A 54 22.95 11.28 -13.38
C SER A 54 23.84 12.18 -12.55
N ALA A 55 23.91 13.47 -12.88
CA ALA A 55 24.55 14.47 -12.07
C ALA A 55 24.14 14.22 -10.60
N PRO A 56 25.08 14.20 -9.64
CA PRO A 56 24.85 13.69 -8.29
C PRO A 56 23.80 14.44 -7.49
N ASP A 57 23.26 15.54 -7.98
CA ASP A 57 22.43 16.47 -7.21
C ASP A 57 21.02 16.74 -7.78
N GLN A 58 20.57 16.01 -8.79
CA GLN A 58 19.20 16.20 -9.23
C GLN A 58 18.27 15.13 -8.60
N PRO A 59 17.19 15.54 -7.93
CA PRO A 59 16.17 14.60 -7.46
C PRO A 59 15.71 13.78 -8.66
N LYS A 60 15.85 12.47 -8.59
CA LYS A 60 15.38 11.57 -9.64
C LYS A 60 13.86 11.72 -9.76
N TRP A 61 13.41 12.45 -10.78
CA TRP A 61 12.01 12.56 -11.13
C TRP A 61 11.48 11.19 -11.58
N ASP A 62 10.70 10.55 -10.70
CA ASP A 62 10.07 9.25 -10.96
C ASP A 62 8.59 9.28 -10.51
N PRO A 63 7.68 9.79 -11.35
CA PRO A 63 6.27 9.90 -11.01
C PRO A 63 5.59 8.54 -10.84
N LEU A 64 6.01 7.50 -11.57
CA LEU A 64 5.43 6.16 -11.44
C LEU A 64 5.78 5.53 -10.09
N ARG A 65 7.03 5.71 -9.66
CA ARG A 65 7.45 5.30 -8.32
C ARG A 65 6.66 6.04 -7.25
N ALA A 66 6.49 7.35 -7.38
CA ALA A 66 5.72 8.15 -6.44
C ALA A 66 4.27 7.64 -6.30
N GLU A 67 3.60 7.34 -7.40
CA GLU A 67 2.23 6.80 -7.39
C GLU A 67 2.17 5.43 -6.72
N LYS A 68 3.12 4.54 -7.02
CA LYS A 68 3.22 3.22 -6.39
C LYS A 68 3.46 3.33 -4.89
N ASP A 69 4.40 4.20 -4.46
CA ASP A 69 4.67 4.40 -3.03
C ASP A 69 3.45 4.99 -2.31
N MET A 70 2.66 5.86 -2.96
CA MET A 70 1.38 6.34 -2.44
C MET A 70 0.37 5.20 -2.23
N GLU A 71 0.23 4.29 -3.17
CA GLU A 71 -0.68 3.14 -3.04
C GLU A 71 -0.27 2.22 -1.88
N VAL A 72 1.03 1.92 -1.80
CA VAL A 72 1.60 1.09 -0.73
C VAL A 72 1.43 1.79 0.62
N GLY A 73 1.69 3.09 0.71
CA GLY A 73 1.48 3.87 1.93
C GLY A 73 0.03 3.85 2.41
N LYS A 74 -0.94 4.03 1.51
CA LYS A 74 -2.37 3.90 1.81
C LYS A 74 -2.75 2.49 2.29
N TYR A 75 -2.15 1.47 1.73
CA TYR A 75 -2.33 0.09 2.18
C TYR A 75 -1.87 -0.09 3.63
N TYR A 76 -0.67 0.38 3.98
CA TYR A 76 -0.16 0.33 5.36
C TYR A 76 -1.01 1.15 6.33
N MET A 77 -1.52 2.32 5.91
CA MET A 77 -2.46 3.10 6.72
C MET A 77 -3.74 2.32 7.07
N LYS A 78 -4.28 1.55 6.12
CA LYS A 78 -5.46 0.68 6.34
C LYS A 78 -5.13 -0.51 7.25
N LYS A 79 -3.92 -1.03 7.18
CA LYS A 79 -3.44 -2.12 8.05
C LYS A 79 -3.14 -1.65 9.47
N GLY A 80 -3.02 -0.34 9.70
CA GLY A 80 -2.62 0.22 10.98
C GLY A 80 -1.11 0.31 11.19
N ASP A 81 -0.32 -0.09 10.20
CA ASP A 81 1.13 0.09 10.21
C ASP A 81 1.49 1.51 9.75
N VAL A 82 1.35 2.43 10.70
CA VAL A 82 1.51 3.87 10.42
C VAL A 82 2.96 4.24 10.14
N ASP A 83 3.93 3.53 10.71
CA ASP A 83 5.35 3.80 10.46
C ASP A 83 5.72 3.45 9.02
N ALA A 84 5.38 2.25 8.57
CA ALA A 84 5.61 1.86 7.20
C ALA A 84 4.86 2.76 6.19
N ALA A 85 3.68 3.28 6.57
CA ALA A 85 2.96 4.23 5.74
C ALA A 85 3.71 5.57 5.62
N ILE A 86 4.26 6.09 6.71
CA ILE A 86 5.05 7.33 6.72
C ILE A 86 6.25 7.19 5.78
N ASP A 87 7.00 6.09 5.88
CA ASP A 87 8.17 5.86 5.02
C ASP A 87 7.77 5.88 3.53
N ARG A 88 6.68 5.19 3.16
CA ARG A 88 6.19 5.19 1.78
C ARG A 88 5.74 6.57 1.28
N PHE A 89 5.06 7.35 2.12
CA PHE A 89 4.67 8.71 1.73
C PHE A 89 5.86 9.65 1.60
N GLN A 90 6.93 9.45 2.38
CA GLN A 90 8.19 10.19 2.22
C GLN A 90 8.87 9.82 0.91
N ASP A 91 9.00 8.52 0.61
CA ASP A 91 9.52 8.01 -0.66
C ASP A 91 8.77 8.62 -1.86
N ALA A 92 7.43 8.70 -1.77
CA ALA A 92 6.61 9.31 -2.82
C ALA A 92 6.89 10.82 -3.00
N ALA A 93 7.09 11.55 -1.89
CA ALA A 93 7.42 12.98 -1.93
C ALA A 93 8.81 13.24 -2.52
N GLU A 94 9.77 12.34 -2.27
CA GLU A 94 11.12 12.40 -2.82
C GLU A 94 11.15 12.05 -4.31
N ALA A 95 10.40 11.02 -4.71
CA ALA A 95 10.34 10.57 -6.10
C ALA A 95 9.68 11.59 -7.04
N LYS A 96 8.78 12.45 -6.51
CA LYS A 96 8.10 13.49 -7.28
C LYS A 96 8.10 14.82 -6.51
N PRO A 97 9.18 15.60 -6.61
CA PRO A 97 9.24 16.94 -6.00
C PRO A 97 8.06 17.83 -6.42
N GLY A 98 7.44 18.49 -5.45
CA GLY A 98 6.24 19.33 -5.69
C GLY A 98 4.91 18.54 -5.68
N TYR A 99 4.93 17.25 -5.44
CA TYR A 99 3.72 16.46 -5.28
C TYR A 99 3.09 16.72 -3.90
N ALA A 100 1.96 17.44 -3.86
CA ALA A 100 1.33 17.86 -2.61
C ALA A 100 0.71 16.70 -1.82
N ILE A 101 0.10 15.72 -2.51
CA ILE A 101 -0.72 14.68 -1.90
C ILE A 101 0.02 13.83 -0.84
N PRO A 102 1.29 13.43 -1.00
CA PRO A 102 2.02 12.73 0.05
C PRO A 102 2.03 13.48 1.38
N PHE A 103 2.13 14.81 1.35
CA PHE A 103 2.16 15.62 2.57
C PHE A 103 0.81 15.65 3.30
N LEU A 104 -0.31 15.55 2.59
CA LEU A 104 -1.63 15.38 3.20
C LEU A 104 -1.67 14.05 4.01
N TYR A 105 -1.26 12.96 3.39
CA TYR A 105 -1.24 11.65 4.04
C TYR A 105 -0.18 11.54 5.15
N LEU A 106 0.96 12.21 5.01
CA LEU A 106 1.95 12.35 6.10
C LEU A 106 1.34 13.07 7.29
N GLY A 107 0.58 14.14 7.07
CA GLY A 107 -0.14 14.84 8.12
C GLY A 107 -1.09 13.91 8.88
N GLU A 108 -1.91 13.14 8.17
CA GLU A 108 -2.83 12.17 8.76
C GLU A 108 -2.11 11.03 9.51
N ALA A 109 -1.00 10.54 8.96
CA ALA A 109 -0.19 9.50 9.59
C ALA A 109 0.45 10.00 10.89
N TYR A 110 1.00 11.22 10.89
CA TYR A 110 1.55 11.83 12.09
C TYR A 110 0.49 12.15 13.15
N GLU A 111 -0.73 12.57 12.75
CA GLU A 111 -1.85 12.70 13.69
C GLU A 111 -2.14 11.36 14.39
N LYS A 112 -2.26 10.27 13.62
CA LYS A 112 -2.48 8.91 14.18
C LYS A 112 -1.40 8.48 15.16
N LYS A 113 -0.16 8.93 14.96
CA LYS A 113 0.96 8.68 15.87
C LYS A 113 1.04 9.65 17.07
N GLY A 114 0.15 10.63 17.16
CA GLY A 114 0.22 11.69 18.18
C GLY A 114 1.39 12.66 17.98
N LYS A 115 2.05 12.61 16.83
CA LYS A 115 3.19 13.49 16.48
C LYS A 115 2.69 14.83 15.94
N LYS A 116 1.96 15.59 16.78
CA LYS A 116 1.23 16.81 16.40
C LYS A 116 2.08 17.84 15.66
N LYS A 117 3.31 18.11 16.14
CA LYS A 117 4.22 19.08 15.49
C LYS A 117 4.60 18.66 14.07
N GLN A 118 4.79 17.34 13.84
CA GLN A 118 5.12 16.83 12.52
C GLN A 118 3.88 16.85 11.60
N ALA A 119 2.69 16.56 12.14
CA ALA A 119 1.44 16.67 11.41
C ALA A 119 1.20 18.10 10.91
N VAL A 120 1.39 19.11 11.76
CA VAL A 120 1.28 20.53 11.39
C VAL A 120 2.22 20.87 10.24
N LYS A 121 3.50 20.50 10.34
CA LYS A 121 4.48 20.76 9.28
C LYS A 121 4.08 20.11 7.94
N ALA A 122 3.59 18.89 8.00
CA ALA A 122 3.17 18.18 6.79
C ALA A 122 1.94 18.84 6.14
N TYR A 123 0.92 19.21 6.93
CA TYR A 123 -0.25 19.91 6.42
C TYR A 123 0.08 21.30 5.87
N GLN A 124 0.98 22.05 6.51
CA GLN A 124 1.46 23.32 5.98
C GLN A 124 2.12 23.12 4.62
N ARG A 125 2.99 22.12 4.50
CA ARG A 125 3.65 21.82 3.23
C ARG A 125 2.67 21.42 2.13
N TYR A 126 1.61 20.70 2.47
CA TYR A 126 0.51 20.40 1.54
C TYR A 126 -0.13 21.68 1.01
N LEU A 127 -0.49 22.64 1.89
CA LEU A 127 -1.12 23.90 1.52
C LEU A 127 -0.17 24.82 0.74
N ASP A 128 1.13 24.80 1.04
CA ASP A 128 2.13 25.55 0.30
C ASP A 128 2.25 25.09 -1.16
N LEU A 129 2.17 23.77 -1.37
CA LEU A 129 2.24 23.16 -2.70
C LEU A 129 0.91 23.23 -3.45
N PHE A 130 -0.21 23.25 -2.75
CA PHE A 130 -1.55 23.27 -3.31
C PHE A 130 -2.46 24.30 -2.59
N PRO A 131 -2.24 25.61 -2.80
CA PRO A 131 -2.95 26.67 -2.06
C PRO A 131 -4.46 26.68 -2.28
N HIS A 132 -4.92 26.23 -3.44
CA HIS A 132 -6.33 26.20 -3.84
C HIS A 132 -6.96 24.83 -3.73
N ALA A 133 -6.46 23.99 -2.81
CA ALA A 133 -7.06 22.67 -2.55
C ALA A 133 -8.51 22.82 -2.07
N GLU A 134 -9.41 22.01 -2.58
CA GLU A 134 -10.82 22.00 -2.17
C GLU A 134 -10.99 21.76 -0.66
N ASP A 135 -10.10 20.95 -0.07
CA ASP A 135 -10.06 20.66 1.35
C ASP A 135 -9.17 21.63 2.16
N GLY A 136 -8.62 22.66 1.52
CA GLY A 136 -7.68 23.60 2.13
C GLY A 136 -8.18 24.22 3.44
N ASP A 137 -9.45 24.65 3.50
CA ASP A 137 -10.04 25.23 4.72
C ASP A 137 -10.18 24.21 5.84
N LYS A 138 -10.49 22.96 5.50
CA LYS A 138 -10.54 21.85 6.46
C LYS A 138 -9.16 21.58 7.05
N ILE A 139 -8.14 21.62 6.20
CA ILE A 139 -6.75 21.40 6.64
C ILE A 139 -6.25 22.56 7.51
N ARG A 140 -6.58 23.82 7.16
CA ARG A 140 -6.26 24.98 8.01
C ARG A 140 -6.86 24.84 9.41
N LYS A 141 -8.13 24.48 9.53
CA LYS A 141 -8.79 24.20 10.81
C LYS A 141 -8.13 23.08 11.61
N LYS A 142 -7.67 22.03 10.93
CA LYS A 142 -6.89 20.95 11.59
C LYS A 142 -5.58 21.49 12.16
N ILE A 143 -4.85 22.29 11.41
CA ILE A 143 -3.60 22.92 11.86
C ILE A 143 -3.85 23.78 13.10
N GLU A 144 -4.86 24.64 13.10
CA GLU A 144 -5.24 25.47 14.24
C GLU A 144 -5.55 24.64 15.48
N LYS A 145 -6.33 23.57 15.31
CA LYS A 145 -6.64 22.63 16.40
C LYS A 145 -5.38 21.98 16.97
N LEU A 146 -4.49 21.50 16.09
CA LEU A 146 -3.24 20.87 16.50
C LEU A 146 -2.32 21.85 17.24
N HIS A 147 -2.27 23.13 16.81
CA HIS A 147 -1.53 24.16 17.52
C HIS A 147 -2.09 24.39 18.93
N ALA A 148 -3.40 24.54 19.07
CA ALA A 148 -4.04 24.71 20.39
C ALA A 148 -3.77 23.51 21.32
N GLU A 149 -3.75 22.30 20.78
CA GLU A 149 -3.41 21.09 21.55
C GLU A 149 -1.92 21.06 21.97
N ILE A 150 -1.01 21.48 21.09
CA ILE A 150 0.43 21.57 21.39
C ILE A 150 0.68 22.61 22.50
N ASP A 151 0.01 23.75 22.41
CA ASP A 151 0.19 24.83 23.41
C ASP A 151 -0.35 24.40 24.77
N LYS A 152 -1.47 23.68 24.81
CA LYS A 152 -2.03 23.11 26.04
C LYS A 152 -1.12 22.09 26.69
N GLU A 153 -0.32 21.34 25.93
CA GLU A 153 0.64 20.36 26.46
C GLU A 153 1.94 21.00 26.98
N ARG A 154 2.18 22.27 26.67
CA ARG A 154 3.38 23.02 27.07
C ARG A 154 3.21 23.87 28.33
N GLY A 155 1.97 24.19 28.69
CA GLY A 155 1.60 24.98 29.89
C GLY A 155 1.22 24.10 31.06
#